data_e9f564ce919ad30d68ad1c961c0f0e0e
#
_entry.id   e9f564ce919ad30d68ad1c961c0f0e0e
#
_cell.length_a   1.000
_cell.length_b   1.000
_cell.length_c   1.000
_cell.angle_alpha   90.00
_cell.angle_beta   90.00
_cell.angle_gamma   90.00
#
_symmetry.space_group_name_H-M   'P 1'
#
loop_
_entity.id
_entity.type
_entity.pdbx_description
1 polymer ?
#
loop_
_entity_poly.entity_id
_entity_poly.type
_entity_poly.pdbx_seq_one_letter_code
_entity_poly.pdbx_strand_id
1 'polypeptide(L)'
;MDKIIMEHGSGGRATGELIREIFEAQFHSDVLSEMEDAAVVPGDATIAMTTDSFVVTPLEFPGGDIGRLCICGTVNDLCMRGAVPKYITCGFILEEGADVATLRRIVKSMADTADEAGVKIVAGDTKVIEGNGGIYINTAGVGFVPKHIDIKAKNAKDDDVIIVSGNVGDHHATVLSQRMDIKNSIISDNAPLQEMVGALIKHKIPVHVLRDVTRG
;
A
#
# COMPACT_ATOMS: atom_id res chain seq x y z
N MET A 1 -21.17 15.32 -1.35
CA MET A 1 -20.09 15.62 -0.36
C MET A 1 -18.87 16.13 -1.12
N ASP A 2 -18.39 17.36 -0.82
CA ASP A 2 -17.31 17.99 -1.60
C ASP A 2 -16.00 18.09 -0.80
N LYS A 3 -16.09 18.23 0.51
CA LYS A 3 -14.96 18.38 1.43
C LYS A 3 -15.12 17.51 2.66
N ILE A 4 -14.00 17.06 3.20
CA ILE A 4 -13.96 16.42 4.52
C ILE A 4 -14.11 17.50 5.60
N ILE A 5 -14.94 17.20 6.61
CA ILE A 5 -15.16 18.02 7.80
C ILE A 5 -14.99 17.15 9.06
N MET A 6 -14.80 17.77 10.22
CA MET A 6 -14.56 17.07 11.49
C MET A 6 -15.62 16.02 11.83
N GLU A 7 -16.88 16.25 11.45
CA GLU A 7 -17.98 15.31 11.71
C GLU A 7 -17.76 13.93 11.02
N HIS A 8 -17.04 13.86 9.89
CA HIS A 8 -16.70 12.61 9.22
C HIS A 8 -15.75 11.71 10.04
N GLY A 9 -15.09 12.25 11.06
CA GLY A 9 -14.22 11.50 11.96
C GLY A 9 -14.82 11.21 13.35
N SER A 10 -16.05 11.63 13.61
CA SER A 10 -16.66 11.55 14.95
C SER A 10 -17.27 10.20 15.32
N GLY A 11 -17.30 9.24 14.40
CA GLY A 11 -17.89 7.91 14.62
C GLY A 11 -19.41 7.84 14.45
N GLY A 12 -20.05 8.95 14.04
CA GLY A 12 -21.48 9.01 13.85
C GLY A 12 -21.95 8.71 12.42
N ARG A 13 -23.15 9.24 12.09
CA ARG A 13 -23.79 9.01 10.79
C ARG A 13 -22.92 9.48 9.61
N ALA A 14 -22.30 10.66 9.71
CA ALA A 14 -21.44 11.19 8.65
C ALA A 14 -20.23 10.30 8.40
N THR A 15 -19.61 9.72 9.43
CA THR A 15 -18.54 8.74 9.32
C THR A 15 -19.02 7.48 8.57
N GLY A 16 -20.18 6.94 8.96
CA GLY A 16 -20.75 5.76 8.31
C GLY A 16 -21.11 5.98 6.84
N GLU A 17 -21.58 7.18 6.48
CA GLU A 17 -21.84 7.57 5.09
C GLU A 17 -20.53 7.65 4.28
N LEU A 18 -19.49 8.28 4.83
CA LEU A 18 -18.15 8.36 4.22
C LEU A 18 -17.58 6.96 3.95
N ILE A 19 -17.64 6.06 4.95
CA ILE A 19 -17.11 4.69 4.82
C ILE A 19 -17.83 3.94 3.69
N ARG A 20 -19.16 3.95 3.67
CA ARG A 20 -19.92 3.24 2.65
C ARG A 20 -19.74 3.82 1.25
N GLU A 21 -19.80 5.14 1.11
CA GLU A 21 -19.78 5.78 -0.21
C GLU A 21 -18.41 5.80 -0.87
N ILE A 22 -17.32 5.76 -0.09
CA ILE A 22 -15.96 5.90 -0.61
C ILE A 22 -15.19 4.60 -0.46
N PHE A 23 -15.10 4.03 0.74
CA PHE A 23 -14.22 2.88 1.00
C PHE A 23 -14.87 1.55 0.63
N GLU A 24 -16.02 1.22 1.21
CA GLU A 24 -16.73 -0.03 0.94
C GLU A 24 -17.11 -0.14 -0.55
N ALA A 25 -17.59 0.95 -1.14
CA ALA A 25 -17.95 1.01 -2.56
C ALA A 25 -16.78 0.75 -3.53
N GLN A 26 -15.52 0.90 -3.11
CA GLN A 26 -14.34 0.67 -3.95
C GLN A 26 -13.62 -0.64 -3.60
N PHE A 27 -13.49 -0.97 -2.33
CA PHE A 27 -12.69 -2.12 -1.91
C PHE A 27 -13.36 -3.48 -2.16
N HIS A 28 -14.67 -3.54 -2.36
CA HIS A 28 -15.44 -4.77 -2.68
C HIS A 28 -15.08 -5.97 -1.80
N SER A 29 -14.87 -5.73 -0.51
CA SER A 29 -14.47 -6.75 0.46
C SER A 29 -15.66 -7.20 1.28
N ASP A 30 -16.06 -8.47 1.13
CA ASP A 30 -17.16 -9.06 1.91
C ASP A 30 -16.89 -8.96 3.42
N VAL A 31 -15.62 -9.12 3.83
CA VAL A 31 -15.21 -8.99 5.24
C VAL A 31 -15.34 -7.55 5.74
N LEU A 32 -14.94 -6.57 4.91
CA LEU A 32 -15.08 -5.16 5.26
C LEU A 32 -16.55 -4.74 5.38
N SER A 33 -17.42 -5.31 4.53
CA SER A 33 -18.86 -5.01 4.52
C SER A 33 -19.60 -5.51 5.78
N GLU A 34 -18.99 -6.43 6.57
CA GLU A 34 -19.54 -6.85 7.87
C GLU A 34 -19.53 -5.72 8.90
N MET A 35 -18.67 -4.70 8.73
CA MET A 35 -18.55 -3.52 9.62
C MET A 35 -18.34 -3.88 11.09
N GLU A 36 -17.63 -5.00 11.36
CA GLU A 36 -17.28 -5.47 12.70
C GLU A 36 -15.99 -4.79 13.22
N ASP A 37 -15.77 -4.86 14.54
CA ASP A 37 -14.58 -4.26 15.18
C ASP A 37 -13.26 -4.89 14.74
N ALA A 38 -13.29 -6.13 14.23
CA ALA A 38 -12.11 -6.84 13.71
C ALA A 38 -12.47 -7.77 12.56
N ALA A 39 -11.58 -7.83 11.58
CA ALA A 39 -11.71 -8.75 10.45
C ALA A 39 -11.31 -10.18 10.82
N VAL A 40 -12.14 -11.15 10.50
CA VAL A 40 -11.82 -12.59 10.62
C VAL A 40 -11.56 -13.14 9.23
N VAL A 41 -10.35 -13.63 8.99
CA VAL A 41 -9.91 -14.11 7.68
C VAL A 41 -9.22 -15.47 7.79
N PRO A 42 -9.31 -16.33 6.75
CA PRO A 42 -8.56 -17.57 6.70
C PRO A 42 -7.05 -17.32 6.74
N GLY A 43 -6.29 -18.15 7.46
CA GLY A 43 -4.86 -18.08 7.61
C GLY A 43 -4.12 -19.38 7.32
N ASP A 44 -2.78 -19.32 7.34
CA ASP A 44 -1.89 -20.48 7.25
C ASP A 44 -0.85 -20.43 8.39
N ALA A 45 0.00 -21.46 8.51
CA ALA A 45 0.83 -21.71 9.70
C ALA A 45 1.96 -20.67 9.92
N THR A 46 2.56 -20.11 8.86
CA THR A 46 3.63 -19.12 8.98
C THR A 46 3.21 -17.80 8.38
N ILE A 47 3.14 -16.77 9.21
CA ILE A 47 2.65 -15.44 8.85
C ILE A 47 3.81 -14.46 8.78
N ALA A 48 3.87 -13.66 7.71
CA ALA A 48 4.64 -12.42 7.64
C ALA A 48 3.69 -11.23 7.83
N MET A 49 4.13 -10.26 8.61
CA MET A 49 3.39 -9.02 8.87
C MET A 49 4.31 -7.82 8.70
N THR A 50 3.76 -6.75 8.17
CA THR A 50 4.43 -5.44 8.09
C THR A 50 3.45 -4.32 8.35
N THR A 51 3.94 -3.13 8.64
CA THR A 51 3.16 -1.90 8.69
C THR A 51 3.99 -0.75 8.16
N ASP A 52 3.36 0.15 7.43
CA ASP A 52 4.02 1.34 6.90
C ASP A 52 3.08 2.55 6.91
N SER A 53 3.66 3.75 6.98
CA SER A 53 2.93 5.01 6.99
C SER A 53 3.36 5.87 5.81
N PHE A 54 2.38 6.28 5.02
CA PHE A 54 2.61 7.00 3.77
C PHE A 54 2.25 8.47 3.91
N VAL A 55 3.27 9.29 3.67
CA VAL A 55 3.18 10.76 3.69
C VAL A 55 3.93 11.25 2.46
N VAL A 56 3.22 11.65 1.44
CA VAL A 56 3.80 12.16 0.20
C VAL A 56 3.11 13.44 -0.25
N THR A 57 3.87 14.38 -0.72
CA THR A 57 3.39 15.64 -1.32
C THR A 57 4.15 15.88 -2.62
N PRO A 58 3.44 16.06 -3.75
CA PRO A 58 1.99 16.02 -3.91
C PRO A 58 1.41 14.62 -3.73
N LEU A 59 0.09 14.52 -3.47
CA LEU A 59 -0.61 13.24 -3.30
C LEU A 59 -0.68 12.43 -4.60
N GLU A 60 -0.79 13.11 -5.73
CA GLU A 60 -0.83 12.54 -7.09
C GLU A 60 0.44 13.00 -7.84
N PHE A 61 1.11 12.08 -8.51
CA PHE A 61 2.37 12.35 -9.23
C PHE A 61 2.44 11.49 -10.51
N PRO A 62 3.29 11.82 -11.48
CA PRO A 62 3.47 11.00 -12.68
C PRO A 62 3.81 9.53 -12.32
N GLY A 63 3.01 8.60 -12.80
CA GLY A 63 3.16 7.17 -12.53
C GLY A 63 2.46 6.64 -11.28
N GLY A 64 1.69 7.49 -10.55
CA GLY A 64 0.88 7.02 -9.43
C GLY A 64 0.38 8.10 -8.48
N ASP A 65 -0.03 7.68 -7.32
CA ASP A 65 -0.50 8.50 -6.22
C ASP A 65 -0.21 7.81 -4.88
N ILE A 66 -0.55 8.46 -3.78
CA ILE A 66 -0.37 7.90 -2.43
C ILE A 66 -1.14 6.58 -2.24
N GLY A 67 -2.26 6.39 -2.94
CA GLY A 67 -3.07 5.16 -2.88
C GLY A 67 -2.35 3.98 -3.51
N ARG A 68 -1.81 4.14 -4.73
CA ARG A 68 -0.96 3.12 -5.35
C ARG A 68 0.29 2.85 -4.51
N LEU A 69 0.92 3.92 -4.03
CA LEU A 69 2.15 3.83 -3.26
C LEU A 69 1.98 3.00 -1.99
N CYS A 70 0.90 3.21 -1.23
CA CYS A 70 0.69 2.51 0.04
C CYS A 70 0.41 1.01 -0.14
N ILE A 71 -0.27 0.61 -1.19
CA ILE A 71 -0.49 -0.81 -1.49
C ILE A 71 0.81 -1.46 -1.96
N CYS A 72 1.52 -0.84 -2.90
CA CYS A 72 2.80 -1.36 -3.40
C CYS A 72 3.83 -1.52 -2.29
N GLY A 73 4.04 -0.51 -1.45
CA GLY A 73 5.02 -0.56 -0.37
C GLY A 73 4.76 -1.74 0.58
N THR A 74 3.54 -1.86 1.07
CA THR A 74 3.14 -2.92 1.99
C THR A 74 3.22 -4.32 1.36
N VAL A 75 2.78 -4.47 0.12
CA VAL A 75 2.89 -5.74 -0.63
C VAL A 75 4.36 -6.11 -0.84
N ASN A 76 5.18 -5.14 -1.23
CA ASN A 76 6.60 -5.38 -1.52
C ASN A 76 7.38 -5.79 -0.27
N ASP A 77 7.13 -5.18 0.88
CA ASP A 77 7.71 -5.60 2.16
C ASP A 77 7.46 -7.08 2.45
N LEU A 78 6.22 -7.54 2.28
CA LEU A 78 5.88 -8.95 2.46
C LEU A 78 6.61 -9.84 1.45
N CYS A 79 6.70 -9.40 0.20
CA CYS A 79 7.42 -10.10 -0.85
C CYS A 79 8.93 -10.24 -0.56
N MET A 80 9.56 -9.24 0.10
CA MET A 80 10.97 -9.31 0.49
C MET A 80 11.27 -10.42 1.51
N ARG A 81 10.25 -10.99 2.12
CA ARG A 81 10.36 -12.17 2.99
C ARG A 81 9.93 -13.46 2.28
N GLY A 82 9.66 -13.38 0.97
CA GLY A 82 9.14 -14.51 0.18
C GLY A 82 7.71 -14.90 0.57
N ALA A 83 7.00 -14.02 1.26
CA ALA A 83 5.59 -14.25 1.58
C ALA A 83 4.71 -14.03 0.36
N VAL A 84 3.58 -14.71 0.34
CA VAL A 84 2.47 -14.45 -0.58
C VAL A 84 1.54 -13.46 0.13
N PRO A 85 1.48 -12.18 -0.27
CA PRO A 85 0.60 -11.19 0.33
C PRO A 85 -0.88 -11.61 0.20
N LYS A 86 -1.70 -11.32 1.20
CA LYS A 86 -3.12 -11.72 1.21
C LYS A 86 -4.05 -10.61 1.69
N TYR A 87 -3.75 -10.02 2.84
CA TYR A 87 -4.66 -9.10 3.49
C TYR A 87 -3.95 -7.80 3.86
N ILE A 88 -4.66 -6.70 3.72
CA ILE A 88 -4.20 -5.36 4.12
C ILE A 88 -5.29 -4.74 5.01
N THR A 89 -4.87 -4.10 6.08
CA THR A 89 -5.69 -3.14 6.82
C THR A 89 -5.22 -1.73 6.48
N CYS A 90 -6.12 -0.74 6.51
CA CYS A 90 -5.82 0.60 6.05
C CYS A 90 -6.40 1.66 6.99
N GLY A 91 -5.56 2.45 7.62
CA GLY A 91 -5.93 3.62 8.41
C GLY A 91 -5.76 4.92 7.62
N PHE A 92 -6.77 5.78 7.65
CA PHE A 92 -6.72 7.12 7.07
C PHE A 92 -6.68 8.18 8.16
N ILE A 93 -5.75 9.13 8.03
CA ILE A 93 -5.79 10.40 8.74
C ILE A 93 -6.05 11.48 7.69
N LEU A 94 -7.21 12.10 7.79
CA LEU A 94 -7.68 13.13 6.87
C LEU A 94 -7.66 14.48 7.56
N GLU A 95 -7.08 15.48 6.93
CA GLU A 95 -7.22 16.84 7.43
C GLU A 95 -8.54 17.45 6.97
N GLU A 96 -9.14 18.24 7.84
CA GLU A 96 -10.32 19.05 7.48
C GLU A 96 -10.01 19.90 6.22
N GLY A 97 -10.97 19.96 5.30
CA GLY A 97 -10.76 20.62 4.01
C GLY A 97 -10.22 19.71 2.89
N ALA A 98 -9.84 18.47 3.18
CA ALA A 98 -9.45 17.50 2.14
C ALA A 98 -10.56 17.36 1.09
N ASP A 99 -10.14 17.38 -0.18
CA ASP A 99 -11.06 17.29 -1.30
C ASP A 99 -11.57 15.86 -1.47
N VAL A 100 -12.88 15.69 -1.43
CA VAL A 100 -13.53 14.37 -1.52
C VAL A 100 -13.32 13.73 -2.90
N ALA A 101 -13.25 14.53 -3.98
CA ALA A 101 -12.98 13.98 -5.30
C ALA A 101 -11.56 13.40 -5.40
N THR A 102 -10.60 14.06 -4.78
CA THR A 102 -9.22 13.56 -4.65
C THR A 102 -9.18 12.28 -3.81
N LEU A 103 -9.86 12.25 -2.66
CA LEU A 103 -9.94 11.04 -1.83
C LEU A 103 -10.54 9.86 -2.62
N ARG A 104 -11.62 10.08 -3.41
CA ARG A 104 -12.21 9.04 -4.24
C ARG A 104 -11.23 8.49 -5.29
N ARG A 105 -10.42 9.33 -5.92
CA ARG A 105 -9.40 8.87 -6.89
C ARG A 105 -8.32 8.03 -6.19
N ILE A 106 -7.85 8.49 -5.04
CA ILE A 106 -6.85 7.76 -4.24
C ILE A 106 -7.38 6.39 -3.82
N VAL A 107 -8.59 6.31 -3.26
CA VAL A 107 -9.20 5.04 -2.82
C VAL A 107 -9.45 4.11 -4.01
N LYS A 108 -9.86 4.65 -5.17
CA LYS A 108 -9.95 3.86 -6.40
C LYS A 108 -8.60 3.30 -6.84
N SER A 109 -7.54 4.12 -6.82
CA SER A 109 -6.18 3.69 -7.14
C SER A 109 -5.68 2.60 -6.18
N MET A 110 -6.03 2.69 -4.89
CA MET A 110 -5.76 1.64 -3.90
C MET A 110 -6.47 0.32 -4.29
N ALA A 111 -7.75 0.39 -4.63
CA ALA A 111 -8.54 -0.78 -5.02
C ALA A 111 -7.94 -1.45 -6.27
N ASP A 112 -7.71 -0.67 -7.33
CA ASP A 112 -7.12 -1.15 -8.58
C ASP A 112 -5.74 -1.82 -8.33
N THR A 113 -4.93 -1.24 -7.45
CA THR A 113 -3.60 -1.77 -7.11
C THR A 113 -3.69 -3.02 -6.22
N ALA A 114 -4.66 -3.07 -5.32
CA ALA A 114 -4.92 -4.26 -4.50
C ALA A 114 -5.36 -5.45 -5.37
N ASP A 115 -6.21 -5.21 -6.37
CA ASP A 115 -6.62 -6.22 -7.35
C ASP A 115 -5.41 -6.68 -8.20
N GLU A 116 -4.58 -5.75 -8.70
CA GLU A 116 -3.33 -6.06 -9.41
C GLU A 116 -2.39 -6.93 -8.56
N ALA A 117 -2.30 -6.63 -7.26
CA ALA A 117 -1.45 -7.35 -6.32
C ALA A 117 -2.07 -8.66 -5.79
N GLY A 118 -3.34 -8.94 -6.08
CA GLY A 118 -4.06 -10.11 -5.59
C GLY A 118 -4.26 -10.12 -4.07
N VAL A 119 -4.37 -8.93 -3.46
CA VAL A 119 -4.61 -8.75 -2.01
C VAL A 119 -5.99 -8.16 -1.75
N LYS A 120 -6.50 -8.37 -0.53
CA LYS A 120 -7.78 -7.79 -0.11
C LYS A 120 -7.57 -6.80 1.03
N ILE A 121 -8.21 -5.64 0.92
CA ILE A 121 -8.33 -4.71 2.03
C ILE A 121 -9.52 -5.17 2.87
N VAL A 122 -9.27 -5.55 4.13
CA VAL A 122 -10.23 -6.28 4.95
C VAL A 122 -10.70 -5.52 6.20
N ALA A 123 -9.97 -4.49 6.61
CA ALA A 123 -10.34 -3.61 7.72
C ALA A 123 -9.70 -2.23 7.55
N GLY A 124 -10.24 -1.24 8.24
CA GLY A 124 -9.71 0.11 8.22
C GLY A 124 -10.21 0.97 9.38
N ASP A 125 -9.61 2.14 9.52
CA ASP A 125 -10.05 3.19 10.43
C ASP A 125 -9.93 4.55 9.75
N THR A 126 -10.70 5.53 10.17
CA THR A 126 -10.64 6.89 9.62
C THR A 126 -10.69 7.90 10.75
N LYS A 127 -9.71 8.77 10.80
CA LYS A 127 -9.68 9.93 11.70
C LYS A 127 -9.65 11.21 10.88
N VAL A 128 -10.38 12.22 11.36
CA VAL A 128 -10.30 13.58 10.84
C VAL A 128 -9.63 14.46 11.88
N ILE A 129 -8.68 15.27 11.45
CA ILE A 129 -7.93 16.21 12.27
C ILE A 129 -8.01 17.61 11.66
N GLU A 130 -7.75 18.64 12.47
CA GLU A 130 -7.55 20.00 11.97
C GLU A 130 -6.34 20.04 11.02
N GLY A 131 -6.44 20.79 9.92
CA GLY A 131 -5.36 20.93 8.96
C GLY A 131 -5.73 21.69 7.70
N ASN A 132 -5.02 21.45 6.62
CA ASN A 132 -5.18 22.16 5.35
C ASN A 132 -5.53 21.23 4.19
N GLY A 133 -6.20 20.11 4.46
CA GLY A 133 -6.66 19.18 3.43
C GLY A 133 -5.67 18.06 3.09
N GLY A 134 -4.71 17.75 3.96
CA GLY A 134 -3.79 16.63 3.82
C GLY A 134 -4.50 15.27 3.94
N ILE A 135 -3.92 14.26 3.29
CA ILE A 135 -4.35 12.85 3.38
C ILE A 135 -3.11 12.02 3.70
N TYR A 136 -3.18 11.28 4.80
CA TYR A 136 -2.14 10.36 5.25
C TYR A 136 -2.72 8.96 5.36
N ILE A 137 -1.95 7.95 4.98
CA ILE A 137 -2.41 6.57 4.93
C ILE A 137 -1.41 5.71 5.71
N ASN A 138 -1.93 4.90 6.64
CA ASN A 138 -1.18 3.82 7.26
C ASN A 138 -1.76 2.49 6.79
N THR A 139 -0.89 1.55 6.46
CA THR A 139 -1.29 0.19 6.11
C THR A 139 -0.59 -0.83 6.99
N ALA A 140 -1.26 -1.93 7.29
CA ALA A 140 -0.61 -3.13 7.79
C ALA A 140 -0.95 -4.31 6.87
N GLY A 141 0.07 -5.07 6.51
CA GLY A 141 -0.05 -6.19 5.59
C GLY A 141 0.17 -7.54 6.27
N VAL A 142 -0.56 -8.55 5.80
CA VAL A 142 -0.41 -9.95 6.20
C VAL A 142 -0.21 -10.81 4.96
N GLY A 143 0.81 -11.66 5.00
CA GLY A 143 1.11 -12.66 3.98
C GLY A 143 1.52 -13.99 4.58
N PHE A 144 1.51 -15.04 3.77
CA PHE A 144 1.88 -16.38 4.21
C PHE A 144 3.19 -16.82 3.57
N VAL A 145 4.14 -17.24 4.41
CA VAL A 145 5.45 -17.71 3.96
C VAL A 145 5.37 -19.22 3.68
N PRO A 146 5.64 -19.67 2.44
CA PRO A 146 5.69 -21.10 2.13
C PRO A 146 6.77 -21.82 2.97
N LYS A 147 6.48 -23.06 3.42
CA LYS A 147 7.32 -23.81 4.38
C LYS A 147 8.80 -23.96 3.98
N HIS A 148 9.12 -23.90 2.69
CA HIS A 148 10.49 -24.08 2.17
C HIS A 148 11.21 -22.76 1.90
N ILE A 149 10.61 -21.61 2.23
CA ILE A 149 11.15 -20.29 1.97
C ILE A 149 11.78 -19.73 3.25
N ASP A 150 13.04 -19.30 3.15
CA ASP A 150 13.77 -18.60 4.20
C ASP A 150 14.62 -17.48 3.58
N ILE A 151 13.99 -16.41 3.13
CA ILE A 151 14.64 -15.24 2.53
C ILE A 151 14.87 -14.18 3.61
N LYS A 152 16.12 -13.80 3.84
CA LYS A 152 16.50 -12.79 4.85
C LYS A 152 17.93 -12.29 4.64
N ALA A 153 18.21 -11.06 5.06
CA ALA A 153 19.51 -10.41 4.84
C ALA A 153 20.71 -11.24 5.32
N LYS A 154 20.59 -11.94 6.44
CA LYS A 154 21.69 -12.79 6.98
C LYS A 154 22.02 -14.05 6.15
N ASN A 155 21.21 -14.35 5.14
CA ASN A 155 21.46 -15.47 4.24
C ASN A 155 22.37 -15.08 3.04
N ALA A 156 22.77 -13.82 2.93
CA ALA A 156 23.74 -13.37 1.93
C ALA A 156 25.04 -14.17 2.04
N LYS A 157 25.62 -14.51 0.91
CA LYS A 157 26.86 -15.28 0.79
C LYS A 157 27.86 -14.56 -0.10
N ASP A 158 29.12 -14.90 0.07
CA ASP A 158 30.15 -14.51 -0.88
C ASP A 158 29.80 -15.10 -2.25
N ASP A 159 30.07 -14.36 -3.30
CA ASP A 159 29.76 -14.69 -4.70
C ASP A 159 28.27 -14.68 -5.10
N ASP A 160 27.37 -14.18 -4.23
CA ASP A 160 25.98 -13.96 -4.64
C ASP A 160 25.89 -12.91 -5.77
N VAL A 161 25.10 -13.22 -6.78
CA VAL A 161 24.83 -12.30 -7.89
C VAL A 161 23.77 -11.30 -7.47
N ILE A 162 24.06 -10.01 -7.62
CA ILE A 162 23.11 -8.92 -7.36
C ILE A 162 22.34 -8.61 -8.64
N ILE A 163 21.01 -8.67 -8.54
CA ILE A 163 20.10 -8.34 -9.65
C ILE A 163 19.22 -7.16 -9.22
N VAL A 164 19.12 -6.16 -10.08
CA VAL A 164 18.22 -5.02 -9.90
C VAL A 164 17.04 -5.17 -10.86
N SER A 165 15.81 -5.04 -10.35
CA SER A 165 14.58 -5.28 -11.14
C SER A 165 14.24 -4.15 -12.13
N GLY A 166 14.87 -3.00 -12.00
CA GLY A 166 14.60 -1.82 -12.84
C GLY A 166 15.50 -0.65 -12.45
N ASN A 167 15.07 0.56 -12.76
CA ASN A 167 15.76 1.78 -12.37
C ASN A 167 15.72 1.94 -10.84
N VAL A 168 16.64 2.73 -10.31
CA VAL A 168 16.72 3.04 -8.88
C VAL A 168 16.55 4.55 -8.70
N GLY A 169 15.49 4.97 -8.00
CA GLY A 169 15.27 6.36 -7.64
C GLY A 169 14.26 7.13 -8.49
N ASP A 170 13.60 6.54 -9.47
CA ASP A 170 12.62 7.20 -10.34
C ASP A 170 11.43 7.75 -9.54
N HIS A 171 10.95 7.03 -8.52
CA HIS A 171 9.91 7.55 -7.64
C HIS A 171 10.33 8.84 -6.93
N HIS A 172 11.51 8.84 -6.30
CA HIS A 172 12.01 10.03 -5.59
C HIS A 172 12.23 11.20 -6.56
N ALA A 173 12.85 10.95 -7.71
CA ALA A 173 13.09 11.96 -8.75
C ALA A 173 11.78 12.58 -9.24
N THR A 174 10.74 11.77 -9.44
CA THR A 174 9.41 12.23 -9.86
C THR A 174 8.78 13.17 -8.83
N VAL A 175 8.72 12.74 -7.55
CA VAL A 175 8.13 13.54 -6.47
C VAL A 175 8.92 14.85 -6.26
N LEU A 176 10.26 14.77 -6.26
CA LEU A 176 11.12 15.93 -6.09
C LEU A 176 10.96 16.92 -7.23
N SER A 177 10.91 16.43 -8.47
CA SER A 177 10.71 17.27 -9.66
C SER A 177 9.39 18.05 -9.61
N GLN A 178 8.31 17.40 -9.16
CA GLN A 178 7.04 18.10 -8.98
C GLN A 178 7.09 19.16 -7.89
N ARG A 179 7.74 18.88 -6.76
CA ARG A 179 7.92 19.87 -5.67
C ARG A 179 8.72 21.09 -6.10
N MET A 180 9.65 20.90 -7.00
CA MET A 180 10.56 21.95 -7.50
C MET A 180 10.09 22.58 -8.83
N ASP A 181 8.93 22.18 -9.36
CA ASP A 181 8.40 22.59 -10.68
C ASP A 181 9.41 22.33 -11.82
N ILE A 182 10.14 21.21 -11.73
CA ILE A 182 11.10 20.80 -12.77
C ILE A 182 10.38 19.92 -13.79
N LYS A 183 10.30 20.38 -15.03
CA LYS A 183 9.71 19.63 -16.14
C LYS A 183 10.67 18.54 -16.63
N ASN A 184 10.24 17.29 -16.59
CA ASN A 184 10.95 16.15 -17.18
C ASN A 184 9.95 15.05 -17.56
N SER A 185 10.45 13.93 -18.06
CA SER A 185 9.64 12.77 -18.47
C SER A 185 9.75 11.58 -17.50
N ILE A 186 10.36 11.77 -16.33
CA ILE A 186 10.52 10.71 -15.34
C ILE A 186 9.15 10.43 -14.71
N ILE A 187 8.78 9.18 -14.67
CA ILE A 187 7.58 8.68 -13.98
C ILE A 187 7.99 7.74 -12.86
N SER A 188 7.20 7.69 -11.80
CA SER A 188 7.44 6.77 -10.69
C SER A 188 7.41 5.31 -11.17
N ASP A 189 8.41 4.54 -10.76
CA ASP A 189 8.53 3.09 -10.95
C ASP A 189 7.73 2.25 -9.93
N ASN A 190 6.89 2.89 -9.16
CA ASN A 190 6.03 2.32 -8.14
C ASN A 190 5.12 1.20 -8.71
N ALA A 191 5.41 -0.05 -8.36
CA ALA A 191 4.69 -1.24 -8.82
C ALA A 191 4.69 -2.36 -7.76
N PRO A 192 3.64 -3.20 -7.71
CA PRO A 192 3.63 -4.37 -6.83
C PRO A 192 4.51 -5.49 -7.42
N LEU A 193 5.36 -6.12 -6.61
CA LEU A 193 6.38 -7.09 -7.03
C LEU A 193 5.97 -8.54 -6.82
N GLN A 194 4.73 -8.83 -6.41
CA GLN A 194 4.31 -10.18 -6.05
C GLN A 194 4.39 -11.17 -7.20
N GLU A 195 4.14 -10.75 -8.46
CA GLU A 195 4.28 -11.64 -9.62
C GLU A 195 5.74 -12.01 -9.87
N MET A 196 6.64 -11.03 -9.82
CA MET A 196 8.07 -11.24 -10.03
C MET A 196 8.65 -12.17 -8.95
N VAL A 197 8.40 -11.86 -7.68
CA VAL A 197 8.88 -12.69 -6.56
C VAL A 197 8.21 -14.06 -6.56
N GLY A 198 6.91 -14.12 -6.85
CA GLY A 198 6.16 -15.36 -6.99
C GLY A 198 6.72 -16.26 -8.12
N ALA A 199 7.16 -15.67 -9.24
CA ALA A 199 7.81 -16.41 -10.32
C ALA A 199 9.15 -17.03 -9.87
N LEU A 200 9.99 -16.29 -9.14
CA LEU A 200 11.23 -16.81 -8.57
C LEU A 200 10.98 -18.03 -7.68
N ILE A 201 10.01 -17.93 -6.77
CA ILE A 201 9.63 -19.00 -5.85
C ILE A 201 9.06 -20.20 -6.61
N LYS A 202 8.14 -19.98 -7.54
CA LYS A 202 7.50 -21.02 -8.36
C LYS A 202 8.52 -21.82 -9.18
N HIS A 203 9.51 -21.14 -9.75
CA HIS A 203 10.57 -21.77 -10.53
C HIS A 203 11.73 -22.29 -9.67
N LYS A 204 11.60 -22.22 -8.34
CA LYS A 204 12.61 -22.68 -7.36
C LYS A 204 13.99 -22.06 -7.59
N ILE A 205 14.03 -20.82 -8.02
CA ILE A 205 15.27 -20.07 -8.14
C ILE A 205 15.85 -19.87 -6.72
N PRO A 206 17.10 -20.22 -6.46
CA PRO A 206 17.69 -20.02 -5.15
C PRO A 206 17.89 -18.51 -4.91
N VAL A 207 17.11 -17.99 -3.96
CA VAL A 207 17.17 -16.59 -3.55
C VAL A 207 17.57 -16.52 -2.08
N HIS A 208 18.69 -15.87 -1.77
CA HIS A 208 19.17 -15.70 -0.40
C HIS A 208 18.57 -14.44 0.24
N VAL A 209 18.51 -13.34 -0.50
CA VAL A 209 18.08 -12.02 -0.04
C VAL A 209 17.19 -11.35 -1.07
N LEU A 210 16.15 -10.70 -0.61
CA LEU A 210 15.39 -9.70 -1.35
C LEU A 210 15.35 -8.42 -0.52
N ARG A 211 15.42 -7.29 -1.19
CA ARG A 211 15.26 -5.95 -0.57
C ARG A 211 14.52 -5.03 -1.51
N ASP A 212 13.55 -4.31 -0.98
CA ASP A 212 13.03 -3.13 -1.64
C ASP A 212 14.01 -1.97 -1.45
N VAL A 213 14.21 -1.19 -2.48
CA VAL A 213 15.20 -0.10 -2.47
C VAL A 213 14.46 1.21 -2.17
N THR A 214 14.03 1.39 -0.91
CA THR A 214 13.36 2.61 -0.47
C THR A 214 14.32 3.71 -0.07
N ARG A 215 15.43 3.37 0.54
CA ARG A 215 16.43 4.34 1.04
C ARG A 215 17.88 3.90 0.79
N GLY A 216 18.08 3.03 -0.17
CA GLY A 216 19.39 2.48 -0.54
C GLY A 216 19.71 1.14 0.07
#